data_6334e289c8acb8e59bc6ca244fa8bb8d
#
_entry.id   6334e289c8acb8e59bc6ca244fa8bb8d
#
_cell.length_a   1.000
_cell.length_b   1.000
_cell.length_c   1.000
_cell.angle_alpha   90.00
_cell.angle_beta   90.00
_cell.angle_gamma   90.00
#
_symmetry.space_group_name_H-M   'P 1'
#
loop_
_entity.id
_entity.type
_entity.pdbx_description
1 polymer ?
#
loop_
_entity_poly.entity_id
_entity_poly.type
_entity_poly.pdbx_seq_one_letter_code
_entity_poly.pdbx_strand_id
1 'polypeptide(L)'
;MIGEKIHKIRKKKGLTLSELAERANMSKSYLSNIERNLNDNPSIQVVERIAAVLNIDLHTLIEIKHEPSHFLESEWLHFVNELKKSGIRKEQLREYKVIIEFIKWQNEKAEDKK
;
A
#
# COMPACT_ATOMS: atom_id res chain seq x y z
N MET A 1 3.25 -11.31 -6.46
CA MET A 1 1.95 -11.19 -5.78
C MET A 1 2.16 -11.06 -4.27
N ILE A 2 1.24 -10.42 -3.61
CA ILE A 2 1.38 -10.06 -2.19
C ILE A 2 1.50 -11.30 -1.29
N GLY A 3 0.78 -12.37 -1.60
CA GLY A 3 0.81 -13.58 -0.78
C GLY A 3 2.18 -14.22 -0.69
N GLU A 4 2.88 -14.32 -1.78
CA GLU A 4 4.22 -14.86 -1.83
C GLU A 4 5.21 -14.03 -1.03
N LYS A 5 5.08 -12.71 -1.12
CA LYS A 5 5.91 -11.79 -0.36
C LYS A 5 5.71 -11.92 1.14
N ILE A 6 4.47 -11.97 1.57
CA ILE A 6 4.12 -12.19 2.98
C ILE A 6 4.75 -13.48 3.47
N HIS A 7 4.58 -14.56 2.69
CA HIS A 7 5.13 -15.87 3.02
C HIS A 7 6.65 -15.83 3.20
N LYS A 8 7.36 -15.24 2.25
CA LYS A 8 8.82 -15.14 2.29
C LYS A 8 9.31 -14.34 3.51
N ILE A 9 8.70 -13.20 3.76
CA ILE A 9 9.10 -12.32 4.86
C ILE A 9 8.79 -12.98 6.20
N ARG A 10 7.61 -13.60 6.32
CA ARG A 10 7.23 -14.34 7.50
C ARG A 10 8.25 -15.44 7.83
N LYS A 11 8.64 -16.21 6.84
CA LYS A 11 9.64 -17.26 6.97
C LYS A 11 11.01 -16.71 7.41
N LYS A 12 11.44 -15.63 6.80
CA LYS A 12 12.70 -14.97 7.18
C LYS A 12 12.69 -14.50 8.64
N LYS A 13 11.54 -14.08 9.14
CA LYS A 13 11.41 -13.62 10.52
C LYS A 13 11.16 -14.75 11.51
N GLY A 14 11.09 -15.99 11.03
CA GLY A 14 10.91 -17.15 11.88
C GLY A 14 9.52 -17.27 12.50
N LEU A 15 8.51 -16.64 11.90
CA LEU A 15 7.14 -16.70 12.38
C LEU A 15 6.37 -17.84 11.72
N THR A 16 5.58 -18.56 12.51
CA THR A 16 4.63 -19.53 11.96
C THR A 16 3.41 -18.78 11.42
N LEU A 17 2.65 -19.46 10.58
CA LEU A 17 1.39 -18.92 10.06
C LEU A 17 0.43 -18.55 11.20
N SER A 18 0.33 -19.44 12.21
CA SER A 18 -0.51 -19.19 13.38
C SER A 18 -0.08 -17.98 14.18
N GLU A 19 1.22 -17.80 14.37
CA GLU A 19 1.76 -16.66 15.10
C GLU A 19 1.47 -15.35 14.39
N LEU A 20 1.67 -15.29 13.08
CA LEU A 20 1.38 -14.09 12.32
C LEU A 20 -0.12 -13.77 12.34
N ALA A 21 -0.96 -14.77 12.13
CA ALA A 21 -2.42 -14.59 12.15
C ALA A 21 -2.89 -14.07 13.50
N GLU A 22 -2.41 -14.66 14.59
CA GLU A 22 -2.77 -14.23 15.94
C GLU A 22 -2.36 -12.78 16.22
N ARG A 23 -1.13 -12.43 15.90
CA ARG A 23 -0.61 -11.08 16.12
C ARG A 23 -1.28 -10.03 15.23
N ALA A 24 -1.68 -10.42 14.03
CA ALA A 24 -2.40 -9.55 13.10
C ALA A 24 -3.91 -9.56 13.32
N ASN A 25 -4.38 -10.26 14.35
CA ASN A 25 -5.78 -10.34 14.74
C ASN A 25 -6.69 -10.84 13.60
N MET A 26 -6.31 -11.96 13.01
CA MET A 26 -7.09 -12.61 11.97
C MET A 26 -7.03 -14.13 12.12
N SER A 27 -7.92 -14.85 11.44
CA SER A 27 -7.89 -16.31 11.47
C SER A 27 -6.73 -16.86 10.66
N LYS A 28 -6.24 -18.01 11.08
CA LYS A 28 -5.19 -18.74 10.36
C LYS A 28 -5.64 -19.10 8.94
N SER A 29 -6.91 -19.50 8.78
CA SER A 29 -7.48 -19.83 7.48
C SER A 29 -7.49 -18.63 6.54
N TYR A 30 -7.85 -17.47 7.05
CA TYR A 30 -7.87 -16.23 6.27
C TYR A 30 -6.47 -15.86 5.80
N LEU A 31 -5.50 -15.89 6.70
CA LEU A 31 -4.12 -15.58 6.36
C LEU A 31 -3.54 -16.61 5.37
N SER A 32 -3.85 -17.88 5.57
CA SER A 32 -3.45 -18.95 4.63
C SER A 32 -3.96 -18.69 3.23
N ASN A 33 -5.21 -18.26 3.11
CA ASN A 33 -5.81 -17.93 1.82
C ASN A 33 -5.10 -16.75 1.14
N ILE A 34 -4.67 -15.77 1.93
CA ILE A 34 -3.89 -14.64 1.39
C ILE A 34 -2.52 -15.12 0.90
N GLU A 35 -1.80 -15.89 1.70
CA GLU A 35 -0.45 -16.38 1.33
C GLU A 35 -0.47 -17.30 0.12
N ARG A 36 -1.56 -18.04 -0.07
CA ARG A 36 -1.72 -18.96 -1.20
C ARG A 36 -2.34 -18.29 -2.42
N ASN A 37 -2.56 -17.00 -2.39
CA ASN A 37 -3.22 -16.23 -3.45
C ASN A 37 -4.65 -16.68 -3.78
N LEU A 38 -5.32 -17.33 -2.84
CA LEU A 38 -6.74 -17.63 -2.95
C LEU A 38 -7.60 -16.41 -2.67
N ASN A 39 -7.08 -15.50 -1.85
CA ASN A 39 -7.60 -14.16 -1.68
C ASN A 39 -6.52 -13.20 -2.17
N ASP A 40 -6.63 -12.76 -3.40
CA ASP A 40 -5.64 -11.89 -4.05
C ASP A 40 -5.89 -10.40 -3.82
N ASN A 41 -6.98 -10.07 -3.15
CA ASN A 41 -7.37 -8.68 -2.92
C ASN A 41 -7.78 -8.43 -1.46
N PRO A 42 -6.87 -8.64 -0.50
CA PRO A 42 -7.18 -8.32 0.90
C PRO A 42 -7.36 -6.81 1.09
N SER A 43 -8.14 -6.42 2.11
CA SER A 43 -8.32 -5.01 2.40
C SER A 43 -7.02 -4.37 2.86
N ILE A 44 -6.90 -3.05 2.67
CA ILE A 44 -5.71 -2.33 3.08
C ILE A 44 -5.47 -2.43 4.59
N GLN A 45 -6.53 -2.43 5.38
CA GLN A 45 -6.41 -2.59 6.84
C GLN A 45 -5.79 -3.94 7.21
N VAL A 46 -6.15 -5.00 6.50
CA VAL A 46 -5.58 -6.33 6.71
C VAL A 46 -4.10 -6.32 6.36
N VAL A 47 -3.74 -5.74 5.22
CA VAL A 47 -2.34 -5.65 4.79
C VAL A 47 -1.53 -4.80 5.75
N GLU A 48 -2.08 -3.70 6.25
CA GLU A 48 -1.43 -2.86 7.25
C GLU A 48 -1.13 -3.62 8.54
N ARG A 49 -2.07 -4.43 9.01
CA ARG A 49 -1.86 -5.25 10.22
C ARG A 49 -0.74 -6.27 10.00
N ILE A 50 -0.72 -6.91 8.86
CA ILE A 50 0.34 -7.87 8.51
C ILE A 50 1.69 -7.15 8.47
N ALA A 51 1.77 -6.01 7.80
CA ALA A 51 3.00 -5.23 7.71
C ALA A 51 3.49 -4.78 9.10
N ALA A 52 2.58 -4.37 9.97
CA ALA A 52 2.92 -3.95 11.33
C ALA A 52 3.53 -5.10 12.14
N VAL A 53 2.95 -6.29 12.06
CA VAL A 53 3.46 -7.47 12.76
C VAL A 53 4.83 -7.87 12.22
N LEU A 54 5.01 -7.81 10.91
CA LEU A 54 6.27 -8.13 10.26
C LEU A 54 7.32 -7.02 10.41
N ASN A 55 6.91 -5.88 10.95
CA ASN A 55 7.77 -4.70 11.14
C ASN A 55 8.40 -4.24 9.82
N ILE A 56 7.61 -4.18 8.79
CA ILE A 56 8.02 -3.72 7.47
C ILE A 56 7.07 -2.63 7.00
N ASP A 57 7.53 -1.87 6.03
CA ASP A 57 6.73 -0.83 5.41
C ASP A 57 5.63 -1.47 4.54
N LEU A 58 4.45 -0.88 4.55
CA LEU A 58 3.33 -1.29 3.71
C LEU A 58 3.74 -1.36 2.24
N HIS A 59 4.54 -0.39 1.79
CA HIS A 59 5.04 -0.35 0.41
C HIS A 59 5.87 -1.57 0.03
N THR A 60 6.53 -2.18 1.00
CA THR A 60 7.32 -3.40 0.78
C THR A 60 6.41 -4.57 0.39
N LEU A 61 5.21 -4.64 0.96
CA LEU A 61 4.24 -5.69 0.65
C LEU A 61 3.47 -5.41 -0.62
N ILE A 62 3.09 -4.16 -0.82
CA ILE A 62 2.32 -3.72 -1.97
C ILE A 62 3.26 -3.38 -3.12
N GLU A 63 4.13 -4.23 -3.55
CA GLU A 63 4.93 -3.90 -4.71
C GLU A 63 4.08 -3.29 -5.82
N ILE A 64 3.91 -1.99 -5.74
CA ILE A 64 3.43 -1.25 -6.87
C ILE A 64 4.58 -1.28 -7.86
N LYS A 65 4.46 -2.10 -8.88
CA LYS A 65 5.32 -1.96 -10.02
C LYS A 65 5.03 -0.59 -10.60
N HIS A 66 5.81 0.38 -10.20
CA HIS A 66 5.75 1.67 -10.81
C HIS A 66 6.24 1.58 -12.23
N GLU A 67 5.31 1.32 -13.12
CA GLU A 67 5.42 1.98 -14.39
C GLU A 67 5.03 3.44 -14.13
N PRO A 68 5.96 4.38 -14.31
CA PRO A 68 5.75 5.76 -13.83
C PRO A 68 4.57 6.48 -14.48
N SER A 69 3.85 5.86 -15.37
CA SER A 69 2.76 6.47 -16.14
C SER A 69 1.36 5.96 -15.79
N HIS A 70 1.23 4.99 -14.86
CA HIS A 70 -0.07 4.37 -14.61
C HIS A 70 -0.47 4.39 -13.15
N PHE A 71 -0.81 5.56 -12.64
CA PHE A 71 -1.67 5.61 -11.49
C PHE A 71 -3.10 5.34 -11.96
N LEU A 72 -3.67 4.22 -11.52
CA LEU A 72 -5.09 3.98 -11.69
C LEU A 72 -5.87 5.09 -10.99
N GLU A 73 -6.98 5.54 -11.57
CA GLU A 73 -7.81 6.57 -10.95
C GLU A 73 -8.24 6.20 -9.53
N SER A 74 -8.45 4.90 -9.29
CA SER A 74 -8.76 4.39 -7.95
C SER A 74 -7.67 4.70 -6.92
N GLU A 75 -6.41 4.69 -7.31
CA GLU A 75 -5.30 5.03 -6.42
C GLU A 75 -5.32 6.51 -6.06
N TRP A 76 -5.61 7.37 -7.03
CA TRP A 76 -5.78 8.80 -6.79
C TRP A 76 -6.94 9.09 -5.83
N LEU A 77 -8.07 8.43 -6.04
CA LEU A 77 -9.23 8.58 -5.17
C LEU A 77 -8.91 8.12 -3.75
N HIS A 78 -8.19 7.00 -3.63
CA HIS A 78 -7.76 6.49 -2.33
C HIS A 78 -6.83 7.48 -1.63
N PHE A 79 -5.87 8.04 -2.34
CA PHE A 79 -4.94 9.04 -1.82
C PHE A 79 -5.70 10.29 -1.32
N VAL A 80 -6.64 10.79 -2.10
CA VAL A 80 -7.46 11.94 -1.73
C VAL A 80 -8.29 11.65 -0.49
N ASN A 81 -8.89 10.45 -0.41
CA ASN A 81 -9.66 10.05 0.77
C ASN A 81 -8.79 9.96 2.02
N GLU A 82 -7.58 9.46 1.89
CA GLU A 82 -6.63 9.42 3.00
C GLU A 82 -6.23 10.82 3.47
N LEU A 83 -6.02 11.73 2.54
CA LEU A 83 -5.75 13.12 2.89
C LEU A 83 -6.89 13.74 3.68
N LYS A 84 -8.14 13.49 3.29
CA LYS A 84 -9.31 13.95 4.02
C LYS A 84 -9.38 13.38 5.43
N LYS A 85 -9.10 12.09 5.57
CA LYS A 85 -9.13 11.40 6.86
C LYS A 85 -8.03 11.87 7.81
N SER A 86 -6.91 12.33 7.28
CA SER A 86 -5.80 12.81 8.09
C SER A 86 -6.02 14.22 8.66
N GLY A 87 -7.19 14.81 8.44
CA GLY A 87 -7.56 16.09 9.04
C GLY A 87 -7.09 17.31 8.26
N ILE A 88 -6.80 17.16 6.99
CA ILE A 88 -6.43 18.29 6.14
C ILE A 88 -7.66 19.17 5.89
N ARG A 89 -7.52 20.44 6.21
CA ARG A 89 -8.59 21.42 6.04
C ARG A 89 -8.56 22.01 4.64
N LYS A 90 -9.71 22.53 4.20
CA LYS A 90 -9.84 23.20 2.91
C LYS A 90 -8.80 24.30 2.71
N GLU A 91 -8.47 25.03 3.78
CA GLU A 91 -7.49 26.12 3.72
C GLU A 91 -6.09 25.61 3.39
N GLN A 92 -5.77 24.40 3.85
CA GLN A 92 -4.49 23.76 3.58
C GLN A 92 -4.40 23.19 2.17
N LEU A 93 -5.54 22.94 1.51
CA LEU A 93 -5.57 22.44 0.13
C LEU A 93 -4.87 23.38 -0.84
N ARG A 94 -4.88 24.68 -0.60
CA ARG A 94 -4.18 25.64 -1.45
C ARG A 94 -2.67 25.43 -1.47
N GLU A 95 -2.11 25.09 -0.32
CA GLU A 95 -0.68 24.80 -0.19
C GLU A 95 -0.32 23.52 -0.95
N TYR A 96 -1.14 22.49 -0.82
CA TYR A 96 -0.95 21.22 -1.52
C TYR A 96 -1.19 21.33 -3.02
N LYS A 97 -2.08 22.22 -3.43
CA LYS A 97 -2.36 22.48 -4.84
C LYS A 97 -1.11 22.99 -5.57
N VAL A 98 -0.34 23.86 -4.91
CA VAL A 98 0.93 24.35 -5.46
C VAL A 98 1.91 23.20 -5.69
N ILE A 99 1.98 22.27 -4.75
CA ILE A 99 2.83 21.07 -4.85
C ILE A 99 2.39 20.21 -6.03
N ILE A 100 1.08 20.00 -6.18
CA ILE A 100 0.52 19.22 -7.29
C ILE A 100 0.85 19.86 -8.63
N GLU A 101 0.72 21.16 -8.74
CA GLU A 101 1.06 21.90 -9.96
C GLU A 101 2.54 21.80 -10.29
N PHE A 102 3.38 21.85 -9.29
CA PHE A 102 4.82 21.66 -9.44
C PHE A 102 5.14 20.26 -9.96
N ILE A 103 4.48 19.23 -9.43
CA ILE A 103 4.67 17.85 -9.89
C ILE A 103 4.22 17.70 -11.34
N LYS A 104 3.10 18.28 -11.71
CA LYS A 104 2.62 18.27 -13.11
C LYS A 104 3.62 18.92 -14.05
N TRP A 105 4.16 20.05 -13.63
CA TRP A 105 5.17 20.76 -14.42
C TRP A 105 6.43 19.92 -14.62
N GLN A 106 6.89 19.23 -13.58
CA GLN A 106 8.03 18.32 -13.68
C GLN A 106 7.76 17.19 -14.67
N ASN A 107 6.56 16.61 -14.62
CA ASN A 107 6.17 15.52 -15.51
C ASN A 107 6.10 15.96 -16.97
N GLU A 108 5.55 17.13 -17.22
CA GLU A 108 5.52 17.72 -18.58
C GLU A 108 6.93 17.91 -19.13
N LYS A 109 7.85 18.42 -18.33
CA LYS A 109 9.24 18.56 -18.72
C LYS A 109 9.93 17.23 -19.01
N ALA A 110 9.61 16.21 -18.23
CA ALA A 110 10.14 14.87 -18.44
C ALA A 110 9.64 14.28 -19.75
N GLU A 111 8.39 14.54 -20.14
CA GLU A 111 7.81 14.12 -21.41
C GLU A 111 8.44 14.87 -22.59
N ASP A 112 8.69 16.15 -22.45
CA ASP A 112 9.32 16.98 -23.47
C ASP A 112 10.75 16.58 -23.77
N LYS A 113 11.41 15.87 -22.85
CA LYS A 113 12.78 15.39 -23.02
C LYS A 113 12.90 14.06 -23.75
N LYS A 114 11.78 13.49 -24.15
CA LYS A 114 11.80 12.29 -24.97
C LYS A 114 12.05 12.66 -26.45
#